data_bea3a5b1b6caa8740ff22eb703614884
#
_entry.id   bea3a5b1b6caa8740ff22eb703614884
#
_cell.length_a   1.000
_cell.length_b   1.000
_cell.length_c   1.000
_cell.angle_alpha   90.00
_cell.angle_beta   90.00
_cell.angle_gamma   90.00
#
_symmetry.space_group_name_H-M   'P 1'
#
loop_
_entity.id
_entity.type
_entity.pdbx_description
1 polymer ?
#
loop_
_entity_poly.entity_id
_entity_poly.type
_entity_poly.pdbx_seq_one_letter_code
_entity_poly.pdbx_strand_id
1 'polypeptide(L)'
;LGDVYKRQVNIFSNSSQPGVYSNRVIIRGTATINASTDPLYVVDGVVMEDFALVNPNDIESMEVLKDASATAIYGARGANGVIMVTTKRGKKDGEGTTVSYQGSVSVSSIARKMDLLNAQEWTDAWMQGLANENKWLGTNWSLDRTAWFNDSRFFDSNGNPLYDTDWQDEATRTAISHNHQLNIQQAGKSSSMGAFLNFTDQQGIVNNTYNKRLNAKVAYDANPLKWLSTSVNLLVNHTWGRYTPEDGGGQEARRTMIEMIPWLPVSYDGEYTLSLIHISEPTRLLSIS
;
A
#
# COMPACT_ATOMS: atom_id res chain seq x y z
N LEU A 1 -7.78 1.77 36.34
CA LEU A 1 -7.89 0.73 35.30
C LEU A 1 -9.00 1.04 34.26
N GLY A 2 -10.07 1.79 34.62
CA GLY A 2 -11.18 2.13 33.70
C GLY A 2 -10.85 3.17 32.65
N ASP A 3 -9.91 4.08 32.88
CA ASP A 3 -9.59 5.17 31.96
C ASP A 3 -8.63 4.79 30.83
N VAL A 4 -7.83 3.75 31.02
CA VAL A 4 -6.90 3.26 29.98
C VAL A 4 -7.67 2.60 28.83
N TYR A 5 -8.76 1.88 29.13
CA TYR A 5 -9.61 1.24 28.13
C TYR A 5 -10.45 2.21 27.28
N LYS A 6 -10.68 3.43 27.77
CA LYS A 6 -11.48 4.44 27.05
C LYS A 6 -10.70 5.20 25.97
N ARG A 7 -9.40 5.00 25.86
CA ARG A 7 -8.53 5.75 24.93
C ARG A 7 -8.02 4.94 23.75
N GLN A 8 -8.61 3.79 23.49
CA GLN A 8 -8.10 2.89 22.45
C GLN A 8 -8.51 3.35 21.06
N VAL A 9 -7.54 3.83 20.30
CA VAL A 9 -7.60 3.96 18.84
C VAL A 9 -6.90 2.73 18.29
N ASN A 10 -7.64 1.91 17.55
CA ASN A 10 -7.09 0.74 16.88
C ASN A 10 -6.83 1.08 15.43
N ILE A 11 -5.61 0.87 14.97
CA ILE A 11 -5.21 1.07 13.59
C ILE A 11 -4.90 -0.32 13.00
N PHE A 12 -5.65 -0.70 11.99
CA PHE A 12 -5.44 -1.93 11.24
C PHE A 12 -4.89 -1.57 9.87
N SER A 13 -3.73 -2.12 9.51
CA SER A 13 -3.19 -2.03 8.16
C SER A 13 -3.38 -3.37 7.47
N ASN A 14 -4.15 -3.41 6.40
CA ASN A 14 -4.46 -4.63 5.66
C ASN A 14 -3.51 -4.87 4.49
N SER A 15 -2.75 -3.85 4.09
CA SER A 15 -1.83 -3.94 2.97
C SER A 15 -0.50 -3.30 3.30
N SER A 16 0.58 -3.92 2.81
CA SER A 16 1.93 -3.36 2.82
C SER A 16 2.38 -2.89 1.43
N GLN A 17 1.48 -2.86 0.45
CA GLN A 17 1.81 -2.34 -0.88
C GLN A 17 2.06 -0.83 -0.85
N PRO A 18 2.98 -0.33 -1.67
CA PRO A 18 3.25 1.10 -1.79
C PRO A 18 1.98 1.86 -2.15
N GLY A 19 1.62 2.87 -1.35
CA GLY A 19 0.49 3.76 -1.64
C GLY A 19 -0.91 3.19 -1.40
N VAL A 20 -1.03 1.93 -1.01
CA VAL A 20 -2.31 1.37 -0.56
C VAL A 20 -2.48 1.66 0.92
N TYR A 21 -3.20 2.72 1.23
CA TYR A 21 -3.47 3.15 2.62
C TYR A 21 -4.80 2.56 3.11
N SER A 22 -4.90 1.24 3.15
CA SER A 22 -6.06 0.56 3.73
C SER A 22 -5.99 0.52 5.28
N ASN A 23 -5.58 1.65 5.86
CA ASN A 23 -5.54 1.78 7.31
C ASN A 23 -6.96 2.04 7.82
N ARG A 24 -7.56 1.04 8.43
CA ARG A 24 -8.83 1.20 9.13
C ARG A 24 -8.55 1.70 10.53
N VAL A 25 -9.03 2.90 10.83
CA VAL A 25 -8.96 3.49 12.17
C VAL A 25 -10.31 3.30 12.85
N ILE A 26 -10.31 2.63 13.99
CA ILE A 26 -11.54 2.40 14.77
C ILE A 26 -11.39 3.07 16.14
N ILE A 27 -12.33 3.97 16.44
CA ILE A 27 -12.47 4.62 17.73
C ILE A 27 -13.70 4.00 18.41
N ARG A 28 -13.56 3.46 19.64
CA ARG A 28 -14.65 2.87 20.45
C ARG A 28 -15.26 1.54 19.96
N GLY A 29 -14.66 0.86 18.97
CA GLY A 29 -15.20 -0.39 18.42
C GLY A 29 -16.24 -0.18 17.32
N THR A 30 -16.76 -1.28 16.78
CA THR A 30 -17.76 -1.25 15.69
C THR A 30 -19.16 -1.08 16.28
N ALA A 31 -19.78 0.08 16.03
CA ALA A 31 -21.12 0.38 16.51
C ALA A 31 -22.22 -0.10 15.55
N THR A 32 -21.88 -0.47 14.30
CA THR A 32 -22.84 -0.86 13.26
C THR A 32 -22.32 -2.03 12.44
N ILE A 33 -23.24 -2.87 11.92
CA ILE A 33 -22.93 -4.00 11.03
C ILE A 33 -22.90 -3.55 9.55
N ASN A 34 -23.68 -2.52 9.20
CA ASN A 34 -23.93 -2.14 7.80
C ASN A 34 -23.48 -0.70 7.43
N ALA A 35 -22.90 0.06 8.34
CA ALA A 35 -22.42 1.42 8.06
C ALA A 35 -20.92 1.53 8.27
N SER A 36 -20.27 2.52 7.60
CA SER A 36 -18.86 2.83 7.84
C SER A 36 -18.63 3.12 9.32
N THR A 37 -17.58 2.55 9.86
CA THR A 37 -17.09 2.78 11.22
C THR A 37 -15.92 3.74 11.26
N ASP A 38 -15.58 4.36 10.11
CA ASP A 38 -14.46 5.27 10.01
C ASP A 38 -14.75 6.58 10.75
N PRO A 39 -13.77 7.14 11.46
CA PRO A 39 -13.90 8.44 12.10
C PRO A 39 -13.96 9.55 11.06
N LEU A 40 -14.54 10.68 11.46
CA LEU A 40 -14.50 11.89 10.65
C LEU A 40 -13.13 12.56 10.80
N TYR A 41 -12.50 12.91 9.70
CA TYR A 41 -11.26 13.67 9.71
C TYR A 41 -11.54 15.15 9.51
N VAL A 42 -10.97 16.00 10.38
CA VAL A 42 -11.06 17.46 10.30
C VAL A 42 -9.63 18.01 10.29
N VAL A 43 -9.22 18.52 9.14
CA VAL A 43 -7.85 19.03 8.94
C VAL A 43 -7.90 20.55 8.85
N ASP A 44 -7.25 21.25 9.77
CA ASP A 44 -7.25 22.71 9.90
C ASP A 44 -8.68 23.31 9.89
N GLY A 45 -9.65 22.61 10.48
CA GLY A 45 -11.05 23.01 10.56
C GLY A 45 -11.92 22.59 9.35
N VAL A 46 -11.35 21.97 8.32
CA VAL A 46 -12.06 21.49 7.13
C VAL A 46 -12.26 19.98 7.22
N VAL A 47 -13.50 19.54 6.98
CA VAL A 47 -13.81 18.10 6.91
C VAL A 47 -13.24 17.52 5.64
N MET A 48 -12.45 16.46 5.77
CA MET A 48 -11.86 15.71 4.66
C MET A 48 -12.39 14.28 4.65
N GLU A 49 -12.66 13.74 3.47
CA GLU A 49 -13.08 12.34 3.28
C GLU A 49 -11.89 11.38 3.24
N ASP A 50 -10.78 11.84 2.68
CA ASP A 50 -9.57 11.05 2.56
C ASP A 50 -8.40 11.68 3.33
N PHE A 51 -8.07 11.08 4.46
CA PHE A 51 -6.91 11.48 5.27
C PHE A 51 -5.57 11.15 4.60
N ALA A 52 -5.54 10.21 3.64
CA ALA A 52 -4.31 9.86 2.92
C ALA A 52 -3.74 11.04 2.10
N LEU A 53 -4.55 12.07 1.85
CA LEU A 53 -4.09 13.29 1.19
C LEU A 53 -3.18 14.16 2.07
N VAL A 54 -3.22 13.99 3.39
CA VAL A 54 -2.37 14.75 4.32
C VAL A 54 -1.01 14.06 4.45
N ASN A 55 0.06 14.82 4.19
CA ASN A 55 1.40 14.29 4.45
C ASN A 55 1.64 14.22 5.97
N PRO A 56 1.98 13.05 6.53
CA PRO A 56 2.27 12.92 7.97
C PRO A 56 3.35 13.88 8.48
N ASN A 57 4.32 14.22 7.65
CA ASN A 57 5.40 15.14 8.02
C ASN A 57 4.92 16.60 8.18
N ASP A 58 3.76 16.94 7.63
CA ASP A 58 3.16 18.27 7.74
C ASP A 58 2.20 18.38 8.93
N ILE A 59 2.00 17.31 9.69
CA ILE A 59 1.16 17.32 10.89
C ILE A 59 1.94 17.95 12.04
N GLU A 60 1.32 18.91 12.71
CA GLU A 60 1.80 19.51 13.96
C GLU A 60 1.23 18.77 15.18
N SER A 61 -0.09 18.53 15.17
CA SER A 61 -0.78 17.80 16.24
C SER A 61 -1.98 17.02 15.72
N MET A 62 -2.35 15.99 16.46
CA MET A 62 -3.54 15.18 16.17
C MET A 62 -4.29 14.95 17.50
N GLU A 63 -5.58 15.27 17.49
CA GLU A 63 -6.45 15.12 18.65
C GLU A 63 -7.64 14.23 18.29
N VAL A 64 -8.02 13.33 19.18
CA VAL A 64 -9.16 12.42 18.98
C VAL A 64 -10.30 12.86 19.88
N LEU A 65 -11.37 13.38 19.24
CA LEU A 65 -12.62 13.73 19.92
C LEU A 65 -13.54 12.50 19.91
N LYS A 66 -13.80 11.99 21.11
CA LYS A 66 -14.63 10.79 21.29
C LYS A 66 -15.89 11.07 22.11
N ASP A 67 -15.94 12.18 22.84
CA ASP A 67 -17.07 12.48 23.69
C ASP A 67 -18.21 13.11 22.88
N ALA A 68 -19.45 12.71 23.18
CA ALA A 68 -20.62 13.17 22.43
C ALA A 68 -20.76 14.70 22.42
N SER A 69 -20.36 15.36 23.52
CA SER A 69 -20.35 16.83 23.58
C SER A 69 -19.34 17.47 22.63
N ALA A 70 -18.13 16.87 22.52
CA ALA A 70 -17.08 17.36 21.63
C ALA A 70 -17.37 17.10 20.16
N THR A 71 -18.10 16.02 19.85
CA THR A 71 -18.44 15.64 18.46
C THR A 71 -19.78 16.22 18.00
N ALA A 72 -20.58 16.82 18.89
CA ALA A 72 -21.92 17.36 18.59
C ALA A 72 -21.95 18.40 17.44
N ILE A 73 -20.89 19.22 17.34
CA ILE A 73 -20.76 20.22 16.27
C ILE A 73 -20.66 19.61 14.87
N TYR A 74 -20.31 18.34 14.76
CA TYR A 74 -20.18 17.62 13.49
C TYR A 74 -21.41 16.75 13.17
N GLY A 75 -22.45 16.80 14.03
CA GLY A 75 -23.71 16.08 13.86
C GLY A 75 -23.54 14.57 13.74
N ALA A 76 -24.37 13.92 12.94
CA ALA A 76 -24.36 12.47 12.72
C ALA A 76 -23.02 11.95 12.15
N ARG A 77 -22.28 12.76 11.41
CA ARG A 77 -20.97 12.40 10.85
C ARG A 77 -19.90 12.20 11.93
N GLY A 78 -20.05 12.83 13.10
CA GLY A 78 -19.15 12.67 14.23
C GLY A 78 -19.46 11.48 15.13
N ALA A 79 -20.47 10.67 14.83
CA ALA A 79 -20.92 9.55 15.69
C ALA A 79 -19.84 8.51 15.94
N ASN A 80 -18.97 8.23 14.97
CA ASN A 80 -17.86 7.28 15.07
C ASN A 80 -16.60 7.89 15.70
N GLY A 81 -16.66 9.14 16.17
CA GLY A 81 -15.53 9.93 16.63
C GLY A 81 -15.00 10.87 15.55
N VAL A 82 -14.25 11.88 16.00
CA VAL A 82 -13.62 12.87 15.13
C VAL A 82 -12.13 12.91 15.41
N ILE A 83 -11.32 12.89 14.36
CA ILE A 83 -9.89 13.09 14.42
C ILE A 83 -9.60 14.51 13.92
N MET A 84 -9.21 15.38 14.82
CA MET A 84 -8.76 16.73 14.48
C MET A 84 -7.28 16.72 14.19
N VAL A 85 -6.90 17.23 13.05
CA VAL A 85 -5.51 17.33 12.61
C VAL A 85 -5.18 18.80 12.42
N THR A 86 -4.16 19.27 13.14
CA THR A 86 -3.58 20.59 12.92
C THR A 86 -2.29 20.41 12.14
N THR A 87 -2.17 21.13 11.04
CA THR A 87 -0.98 21.04 10.21
C THR A 87 -0.01 22.18 10.52
N LYS A 88 1.29 21.94 10.29
CA LYS A 88 2.35 22.92 10.47
C LYS A 88 2.08 24.18 9.67
N ARG A 89 2.36 25.34 10.24
CA ARG A 89 2.17 26.66 9.67
C ARG A 89 3.48 27.45 9.65
N GLY A 90 3.43 28.71 9.34
CA GLY A 90 4.53 29.64 9.53
C GLY A 90 4.99 29.68 10.99
N LYS A 91 6.22 30.07 11.22
CA LYS A 91 6.77 30.23 12.56
C LYS A 91 5.98 31.32 13.29
N LYS A 92 5.58 31.06 14.55
CA LYS A 92 4.78 32.00 15.35
C LYS A 92 5.64 32.94 16.19
N ASP A 93 6.84 32.49 16.57
CA ASP A 93 7.72 33.21 17.48
C ASP A 93 8.98 33.72 16.79
N GLY A 94 9.33 34.95 17.08
CA GLY A 94 10.52 35.61 16.53
C GLY A 94 10.32 36.19 15.13
N GLU A 95 11.36 36.81 14.61
CA GLU A 95 11.45 37.29 13.22
C GLU A 95 12.49 36.48 12.48
N GLY A 96 12.27 36.25 11.19
CA GLY A 96 13.23 35.60 10.32
C GLY A 96 12.69 34.39 9.58
N THR A 97 13.55 33.82 8.75
CA THR A 97 13.24 32.66 7.91
C THR A 97 14.05 31.45 8.38
N THR A 98 13.36 30.33 8.48
CA THR A 98 13.98 29.03 8.77
C THR A 98 13.75 28.12 7.57
N VAL A 99 14.83 27.49 7.08
CA VAL A 99 14.77 26.48 6.03
C VAL A 99 15.26 25.17 6.64
N SER A 100 14.48 24.12 6.49
CA SER A 100 14.89 22.78 6.90
C SER A 100 14.65 21.77 5.79
N TYR A 101 15.60 20.86 5.65
CA TYR A 101 15.51 19.73 4.75
C TYR A 101 15.67 18.43 5.53
N GLN A 102 14.82 17.46 5.23
CA GLN A 102 14.90 16.12 5.78
C GLN A 102 14.79 15.12 4.63
N GLY A 103 15.78 14.24 4.54
CA GLY A 103 15.80 13.13 3.58
C GLY A 103 15.85 11.80 4.32
N SER A 104 15.19 10.77 3.77
CA SER A 104 15.31 9.41 4.23
C SER A 104 15.34 8.44 3.06
N VAL A 105 16.10 7.37 3.23
CA VAL A 105 16.17 6.24 2.29
C VAL A 105 15.84 4.99 3.07
N SER A 106 15.01 4.12 2.50
CA SER A 106 14.68 2.83 3.07
C SER A 106 14.91 1.72 2.05
N VAL A 107 15.36 0.57 2.55
CA VAL A 107 15.57 -0.63 1.75
C VAL A 107 14.65 -1.70 2.31
N SER A 108 13.85 -2.30 1.45
CA SER A 108 12.88 -3.34 1.81
C SER A 108 13.10 -4.56 0.93
N SER A 109 13.04 -5.74 1.54
CA SER A 109 13.11 -7.02 0.85
C SER A 109 12.10 -7.98 1.45
N ILE A 110 11.85 -9.09 0.77
CA ILE A 110 10.99 -10.14 1.33
C ILE A 110 11.63 -10.67 2.63
N ALA A 111 10.87 -10.63 3.71
CA ALA A 111 11.38 -11.03 5.02
C ALA A 111 11.49 -12.57 5.15
N ARG A 112 10.55 -13.29 4.54
CA ARG A 112 10.51 -14.75 4.53
C ARG A 112 9.74 -15.23 3.30
N LYS A 113 10.34 -16.16 2.57
CA LYS A 113 9.67 -16.91 1.52
C LYS A 113 8.90 -18.08 2.11
N MET A 114 7.89 -18.53 1.40
CA MET A 114 7.25 -19.80 1.69
C MET A 114 8.14 -20.92 1.17
N ASP A 115 8.23 -21.99 1.94
CA ASP A 115 8.89 -23.22 1.53
C ASP A 115 7.91 -23.99 0.62
N LEU A 116 8.17 -23.93 -0.67
CA LEU A 116 7.35 -24.54 -1.71
C LEU A 116 8.09 -25.74 -2.29
N LEU A 117 7.35 -26.66 -2.92
CA LEU A 117 7.91 -27.77 -3.64
C LEU A 117 8.74 -27.28 -4.83
N ASN A 118 9.93 -27.83 -4.99
CA ASN A 118 10.72 -27.66 -6.21
C ASN A 118 10.07 -28.39 -7.39
N ALA A 119 10.60 -28.23 -8.60
CA ALA A 119 10.02 -28.80 -9.81
C ALA A 119 9.90 -30.32 -9.77
N GLN A 120 10.91 -31.02 -9.23
CA GLN A 120 10.90 -32.49 -9.09
C GLN A 120 9.89 -32.93 -8.04
N GLU A 121 9.93 -32.35 -6.86
CA GLU A 121 9.00 -32.67 -5.76
C GLU A 121 7.54 -32.40 -6.17
N TRP A 122 7.31 -31.31 -6.91
CA TRP A 122 5.99 -30.98 -7.44
C TRP A 122 5.51 -32.05 -8.44
N THR A 123 6.39 -32.45 -9.36
CA THR A 123 6.12 -33.49 -10.36
C THR A 123 5.77 -34.82 -9.69
N ASP A 124 6.60 -35.22 -8.72
CA ASP A 124 6.40 -36.45 -7.95
C ASP A 124 5.09 -36.46 -7.17
N ALA A 125 4.77 -35.33 -6.51
CA ALA A 125 3.51 -35.13 -5.77
C ALA A 125 2.29 -35.20 -6.71
N TRP A 126 2.40 -34.59 -7.90
CA TRP A 126 1.34 -34.64 -8.91
C TRP A 126 1.09 -36.06 -9.41
N MET A 127 2.15 -36.79 -9.76
CA MET A 127 2.07 -38.17 -10.23
C MET A 127 1.52 -39.11 -9.16
N GLN A 128 1.92 -38.93 -7.91
CA GLN A 128 1.35 -39.67 -6.77
C GLN A 128 -0.13 -39.35 -6.56
N GLY A 129 -0.52 -38.08 -6.69
CA GLY A 129 -1.90 -37.66 -6.63
C GLY A 129 -2.78 -38.33 -7.67
N LEU A 130 -2.31 -38.40 -8.94
CA LEU A 130 -3.02 -39.10 -10.02
C LEU A 130 -3.11 -40.62 -9.78
N ALA A 131 -2.04 -41.23 -9.29
CA ALA A 131 -2.06 -42.67 -8.97
C ALA A 131 -3.07 -42.98 -7.85
N ASN A 132 -3.16 -42.12 -6.84
CA ASN A 132 -4.16 -42.27 -5.78
C ASN A 132 -5.58 -42.03 -6.29
N GLU A 133 -5.80 -41.02 -7.13
CA GLU A 133 -7.12 -40.75 -7.75
C GLU A 133 -7.59 -41.95 -8.56
N ASN A 134 -6.73 -42.50 -9.41
CA ASN A 134 -7.01 -43.70 -10.21
C ASN A 134 -7.39 -44.91 -9.33
N LYS A 135 -6.67 -45.08 -8.22
CA LYS A 135 -6.93 -46.17 -7.27
C LYS A 135 -8.27 -46.05 -6.59
N TRP A 136 -8.65 -44.85 -6.15
CA TRP A 136 -9.85 -44.60 -5.34
C TRP A 136 -11.12 -44.48 -6.20
N LEU A 137 -11.02 -43.85 -7.38
CA LEU A 137 -12.14 -43.61 -8.27
C LEU A 137 -12.33 -44.64 -9.36
N GLY A 138 -11.38 -45.61 -9.50
CA GLY A 138 -11.40 -46.59 -10.58
C GLY A 138 -11.26 -45.99 -11.96
N THR A 139 -10.68 -44.79 -12.05
CA THR A 139 -10.53 -44.00 -13.28
C THR A 139 -9.12 -44.23 -13.84
N ASN A 140 -8.96 -43.99 -15.15
CA ASN A 140 -7.65 -43.99 -15.79
C ASN A 140 -7.37 -42.66 -16.45
N TRP A 141 -7.22 -41.61 -15.64
CA TRP A 141 -6.99 -40.24 -16.08
C TRP A 141 -5.55 -39.95 -16.55
N SER A 142 -4.70 -40.99 -16.57
CA SER A 142 -3.27 -40.81 -16.74
C SER A 142 -2.83 -40.22 -18.06
N LEU A 143 -3.55 -40.46 -19.16
CA LEU A 143 -3.06 -40.06 -20.48
C LEU A 143 -3.20 -38.57 -20.78
N ASP A 144 -4.32 -37.93 -20.42
CA ASP A 144 -4.54 -36.53 -20.73
C ASP A 144 -3.86 -35.57 -19.75
N ARG A 145 -3.74 -35.93 -18.47
CA ARG A 145 -3.17 -35.09 -17.42
C ARG A 145 -1.66 -35.23 -17.28
N THR A 146 -1.05 -36.19 -17.95
CA THR A 146 0.40 -36.43 -17.98
C THR A 146 1.04 -36.09 -19.32
N ALA A 147 0.27 -35.64 -20.30
CA ALA A 147 0.77 -35.29 -21.62
C ALA A 147 1.90 -34.23 -21.56
N TRP A 148 1.86 -33.36 -20.54
CA TRP A 148 2.87 -32.32 -20.33
C TRP A 148 4.26 -32.89 -20.01
N PHE A 149 4.33 -34.02 -19.30
CA PHE A 149 5.60 -34.66 -18.94
C PHE A 149 6.29 -35.35 -20.14
N ASN A 150 5.62 -35.44 -21.29
CA ASN A 150 6.19 -35.91 -22.55
C ASN A 150 6.70 -34.78 -23.43
N ASP A 151 6.54 -33.53 -23.00
CA ASP A 151 6.98 -32.36 -23.75
C ASP A 151 8.48 -32.13 -23.54
N SER A 152 9.27 -32.45 -24.56
CA SER A 152 10.74 -32.33 -24.55
C SER A 152 11.25 -30.89 -24.37
N ARG A 153 10.36 -29.90 -24.41
CA ARG A 153 10.72 -28.51 -24.08
C ARG A 153 10.90 -28.31 -22.58
N PHE A 154 10.20 -29.09 -21.75
CA PHE A 154 10.14 -28.91 -20.30
C PHE A 154 10.64 -30.13 -19.52
N PHE A 155 10.68 -31.31 -20.16
CA PHE A 155 11.07 -32.55 -19.53
C PHE A 155 12.11 -33.30 -20.37
N ASP A 156 13.01 -34.00 -19.69
CA ASP A 156 13.98 -34.91 -20.33
C ASP A 156 13.31 -36.26 -20.73
N SER A 157 14.08 -37.11 -21.38
CA SER A 157 13.61 -38.44 -21.80
C SER A 157 13.25 -39.37 -20.64
N ASN A 158 13.66 -39.05 -19.41
CA ASN A 158 13.36 -39.78 -18.19
C ASN A 158 12.14 -39.20 -17.43
N GLY A 159 11.57 -38.10 -17.95
CA GLY A 159 10.45 -37.42 -17.30
C GLY A 159 10.87 -36.46 -16.18
N ASN A 160 12.15 -36.12 -16.05
CA ASN A 160 12.60 -35.12 -15.09
C ASN A 160 12.43 -33.73 -15.65
N PRO A 161 12.00 -32.73 -14.83
CA PRO A 161 11.87 -31.35 -15.29
C PRO A 161 13.23 -30.73 -15.65
N LEU A 162 13.26 -29.99 -16.77
CA LEU A 162 14.45 -29.27 -17.25
C LEU A 162 14.67 -27.92 -16.55
N TYR A 163 13.63 -27.39 -15.90
CA TYR A 163 13.63 -26.09 -15.22
C TYR A 163 13.14 -26.26 -13.80
N ASP A 164 13.63 -25.39 -12.92
CA ASP A 164 13.19 -25.28 -11.53
C ASP A 164 13.15 -23.79 -11.16
N THR A 165 11.99 -23.18 -11.30
CA THR A 165 11.81 -21.74 -11.18
C THR A 165 11.24 -21.40 -9.80
N ASP A 166 11.99 -20.65 -8.99
CA ASP A 166 11.47 -20.01 -7.78
C ASP A 166 10.70 -18.74 -8.17
N TRP A 167 9.40 -18.87 -8.31
CA TRP A 167 8.53 -17.76 -8.68
C TRP A 167 8.47 -16.65 -7.65
N GLN A 168 8.81 -16.92 -6.40
CA GLN A 168 8.92 -15.88 -5.38
C GLN A 168 10.13 -14.98 -5.62
N ASP A 169 11.26 -15.56 -6.08
CA ASP A 169 12.44 -14.78 -6.47
C ASP A 169 12.20 -13.97 -7.73
N GLU A 170 11.61 -14.60 -8.74
CA GLU A 170 11.36 -13.94 -10.03
C GLU A 170 10.37 -12.77 -9.92
N ALA A 171 9.40 -12.86 -9.03
CA ALA A 171 8.37 -11.85 -8.86
C ALA A 171 8.73 -10.76 -7.84
N THR A 172 9.81 -10.92 -7.08
CA THR A 172 10.18 -9.96 -6.03
C THR A 172 11.57 -9.38 -6.25
N ARG A 173 11.79 -8.22 -5.61
CA ARG A 173 13.06 -7.51 -5.65
C ARG A 173 13.37 -6.85 -4.32
N THR A 174 14.61 -6.49 -4.13
CA THR A 174 14.97 -5.50 -3.12
C THR A 174 14.52 -4.12 -3.59
N ALA A 175 13.63 -3.50 -2.83
CA ALA A 175 13.04 -2.21 -3.13
C ALA A 175 13.77 -1.10 -2.38
N ILE A 176 14.19 -0.05 -3.09
CA ILE A 176 14.80 1.14 -2.52
C ILE A 176 13.81 2.29 -2.64
N SER A 177 13.40 2.84 -1.52
CA SER A 177 12.45 3.95 -1.43
C SER A 177 13.14 5.17 -0.82
N HIS A 178 12.71 6.36 -1.22
CA HIS A 178 13.24 7.60 -0.66
C HIS A 178 12.13 8.63 -0.44
N ASN A 179 12.37 9.49 0.57
CA ASN A 179 11.49 10.61 0.91
C ASN A 179 12.33 11.87 1.08
N HIS A 180 11.84 12.99 0.56
CA HIS A 180 12.48 14.29 0.64
C HIS A 180 11.45 15.32 1.11
N GLN A 181 11.77 16.01 2.20
CA GLN A 181 10.93 17.06 2.79
C GLN A 181 11.71 18.36 2.86
N LEU A 182 11.20 19.41 2.23
CA LEU A 182 11.71 20.76 2.34
C LEU A 182 10.67 21.64 3.02
N ASN A 183 11.07 22.31 4.10
CA ASN A 183 10.21 23.24 4.82
C ASN A 183 10.84 24.60 4.85
N ILE A 184 10.08 25.62 4.49
CA ILE A 184 10.45 27.03 4.58
C ILE A 184 9.42 27.71 5.45
N GLN A 185 9.82 28.25 6.58
CA GLN A 185 8.94 28.93 7.51
C GLN A 185 9.47 30.31 7.79
N GLN A 186 8.63 31.30 7.66
CA GLN A 186 8.93 32.70 7.91
C GLN A 186 8.02 33.26 9.00
N ALA A 187 8.60 34.04 9.88
CA ALA A 187 7.89 34.85 10.85
C ALA A 187 8.19 36.33 10.62
N GLY A 188 7.17 37.13 10.64
CA GLY A 188 7.24 38.60 10.65
C GLY A 188 6.39 39.17 11.79
N LYS A 189 6.39 40.49 11.97
CA LYS A 189 5.69 41.14 13.08
C LYS A 189 4.18 40.94 13.05
N SER A 190 3.57 40.91 11.86
CA SER A 190 2.12 40.81 11.68
C SER A 190 1.70 39.69 10.75
N SER A 191 2.65 38.90 10.27
CA SER A 191 2.35 37.80 9.35
C SER A 191 3.32 36.64 9.54
N SER A 192 2.87 35.44 9.22
CA SER A 192 3.71 34.25 9.14
C SER A 192 3.39 33.47 7.87
N MET A 193 4.39 32.81 7.30
CA MET A 193 4.25 31.96 6.13
C MET A 193 5.00 30.65 6.33
N GLY A 194 4.35 29.57 5.92
CA GLY A 194 4.99 28.24 5.83
C GLY A 194 4.80 27.70 4.42
N ALA A 195 5.88 27.23 3.81
CA ALA A 195 5.86 26.47 2.56
C ALA A 195 6.52 25.11 2.81
N PHE A 196 5.81 24.05 2.46
CA PHE A 196 6.20 22.68 2.71
C PHE A 196 6.12 21.92 1.40
N LEU A 197 7.22 21.26 1.01
CA LEU A 197 7.28 20.44 -0.19
C LEU A 197 7.78 19.08 0.20
N ASN A 198 7.02 18.05 -0.14
CA ASN A 198 7.41 16.66 0.08
C ASN A 198 7.35 15.88 -1.21
N PHE A 199 8.38 15.11 -1.48
CA PHE A 199 8.42 14.11 -2.54
C PHE A 199 8.76 12.75 -1.94
N THR A 200 7.91 11.77 -2.20
CA THR A 200 8.09 10.38 -1.80
C THR A 200 8.11 9.50 -3.04
N ASP A 201 9.14 8.67 -3.19
CA ASP A 201 9.19 7.56 -4.14
C ASP A 201 9.25 6.26 -3.33
N GLN A 202 8.14 5.57 -3.24
CA GLN A 202 8.00 4.32 -2.52
C GLN A 202 7.96 3.18 -3.51
N GLN A 203 9.00 2.34 -3.51
CA GLN A 203 9.10 1.16 -4.36
C GLN A 203 8.57 -0.07 -3.62
N GLY A 204 7.85 -0.95 -4.34
CA GLY A 204 7.36 -2.21 -3.78
C GLY A 204 8.35 -3.36 -3.98
N ILE A 205 8.29 -4.33 -3.07
CA ILE A 205 9.06 -5.58 -3.17
C ILE A 205 8.56 -6.48 -4.30
N VAL A 206 7.31 -6.36 -4.72
CA VAL A 206 6.79 -7.02 -5.92
C VAL A 206 7.24 -6.21 -7.13
N ASN A 207 7.74 -6.88 -8.16
CA ASN A 207 8.22 -6.24 -9.38
C ASN A 207 7.17 -5.31 -9.99
N ASN A 208 7.61 -4.18 -10.55
CA ASN A 208 6.76 -3.17 -11.20
C ASN A 208 5.72 -2.49 -10.29
N THR A 209 5.80 -2.65 -8.97
CA THR A 209 4.94 -1.91 -8.04
C THR A 209 5.67 -0.70 -7.46
N TYR A 210 5.00 0.45 -7.44
CA TYR A 210 5.53 1.68 -6.87
C TYR A 210 4.41 2.67 -6.58
N ASN A 211 4.70 3.62 -5.69
CA ASN A 211 3.87 4.79 -5.45
C ASN A 211 4.76 6.03 -5.30
N LYS A 212 4.55 7.02 -6.15
CA LYS A 212 5.21 8.31 -6.07
C LYS A 212 4.19 9.37 -5.68
N ARG A 213 4.58 10.24 -4.78
CA ARG A 213 3.72 11.29 -4.28
C ARG A 213 4.48 12.60 -4.20
N LEU A 214 3.85 13.65 -4.70
CA LEU A 214 4.27 15.03 -4.54
C LEU A 214 3.21 15.77 -3.72
N ASN A 215 3.60 16.31 -2.59
CA ASN A 215 2.75 17.15 -1.75
C ASN A 215 3.38 18.54 -1.69
N ALA A 216 2.59 19.57 -1.94
CA ALA A 216 2.97 20.95 -1.76
C ALA A 216 1.92 21.66 -0.92
N LYS A 217 2.36 22.34 0.12
CA LYS A 217 1.50 23.09 1.03
C LYS A 217 2.06 24.48 1.25
N VAL A 218 1.16 25.47 1.20
CA VAL A 218 1.47 26.86 1.59
C VAL A 218 0.44 27.31 2.61
N ALA A 219 0.90 27.75 3.76
CA ALA A 219 0.08 28.34 4.81
C ALA A 219 0.52 29.78 5.04
N TYR A 220 -0.42 30.72 5.03
CA TYR A 220 -0.15 32.12 5.27
C TYR A 220 -1.16 32.67 6.29
N ASP A 221 -0.65 33.25 7.35
CA ASP A 221 -1.45 33.90 8.38
C ASP A 221 -1.01 35.35 8.51
N ALA A 222 -1.95 36.28 8.55
CA ALA A 222 -1.65 37.68 8.71
C ALA A 222 -2.72 38.42 9.54
N ASN A 223 -2.26 39.39 10.31
CA ASN A 223 -3.08 40.33 11.05
C ASN A 223 -2.78 41.75 10.57
N PRO A 224 -3.27 42.13 9.34
CA PRO A 224 -2.94 43.42 8.74
C PRO A 224 -3.50 44.60 9.54
N LEU A 225 -4.58 44.35 10.27
CA LEU A 225 -5.21 45.33 11.15
C LEU A 225 -5.56 44.69 12.48
N LYS A 226 -5.67 45.47 13.56
CA LYS A 226 -5.99 44.93 14.90
C LYS A 226 -7.30 44.14 14.96
N TRP A 227 -8.23 44.47 14.07
CA TRP A 227 -9.54 43.81 13.99
C TRP A 227 -9.67 42.80 12.86
N LEU A 228 -8.64 42.65 12.01
CA LEU A 228 -8.67 41.74 10.85
C LEU A 228 -7.57 40.70 10.96
N SER A 229 -7.99 39.46 11.03
CA SER A 229 -7.10 38.26 10.93
C SER A 229 -7.45 37.50 9.67
N THR A 230 -6.46 37.17 8.86
CA THR A 230 -6.61 36.38 7.63
C THR A 230 -5.74 35.15 7.69
N SER A 231 -6.29 34.01 7.24
CA SER A 231 -5.58 32.75 7.15
C SER A 231 -5.87 32.11 5.81
N VAL A 232 -4.83 31.69 5.10
CA VAL A 232 -4.92 30.96 3.84
C VAL A 232 -4.13 29.68 3.96
N ASN A 233 -4.73 28.58 3.54
CA ASN A 233 -4.08 27.27 3.50
C ASN A 233 -4.34 26.64 2.13
N LEU A 234 -3.28 26.42 1.35
CA LEU A 234 -3.32 25.78 0.04
C LEU A 234 -2.58 24.46 0.14
N LEU A 235 -3.26 23.38 -0.23
CA LEU A 235 -2.71 22.04 -0.28
C LEU A 235 -2.87 21.47 -1.69
N VAL A 236 -1.78 21.02 -2.28
CA VAL A 236 -1.75 20.36 -3.59
C VAL A 236 -1.10 19.01 -3.42
N ASN A 237 -1.80 17.97 -3.87
CA ASN A 237 -1.30 16.61 -3.88
C ASN A 237 -1.37 16.03 -5.29
N HIS A 238 -0.30 15.35 -5.67
CA HIS A 238 -0.30 14.55 -6.88
C HIS A 238 0.31 13.20 -6.58
N THR A 239 -0.41 12.13 -6.91
CA THR A 239 0.03 10.76 -6.69
C THR A 239 -0.07 9.99 -7.98
N TRP A 240 0.98 9.21 -8.28
CA TRP A 240 0.99 8.25 -9.36
C TRP A 240 1.66 6.98 -8.90
N GLY A 241 1.11 5.85 -9.31
CA GLY A 241 1.57 4.56 -8.84
C GLY A 241 1.10 3.41 -9.70
N ARG A 242 1.71 2.27 -9.48
CA ARG A 242 1.30 1.00 -10.04
C ARG A 242 1.17 0.00 -8.90
N TYR A 243 0.01 -0.61 -8.81
CA TYR A 243 -0.36 -1.55 -7.76
C TYR A 243 -0.70 -2.89 -8.36
N THR A 244 -0.49 -3.96 -7.62
CA THR A 244 -1.08 -5.26 -7.95
C THR A 244 -2.47 -5.35 -7.33
N PRO A 245 -3.47 -5.91 -8.04
CA PRO A 245 -4.79 -6.15 -7.44
C PRO A 245 -4.66 -7.00 -6.18
N GLU A 246 -5.38 -6.63 -5.11
CA GLU A 246 -5.48 -7.40 -3.86
C GLU A 246 -6.84 -8.06 -3.69
N ASP A 247 -7.81 -7.72 -4.52
CA ASP A 247 -9.20 -8.13 -4.38
C ASP A 247 -9.45 -9.44 -5.11
N GLY A 248 -9.12 -10.58 -4.52
CA GLY A 248 -9.71 -11.90 -4.72
C GLY A 248 -10.09 -12.38 -6.14
N GLY A 249 -9.81 -11.61 -7.17
CA GLY A 249 -10.18 -11.88 -8.56
C GLY A 249 -9.31 -12.92 -9.28
N GLY A 250 -8.49 -13.70 -8.56
CA GLY A 250 -7.63 -14.74 -9.16
C GLY A 250 -6.32 -14.24 -9.75
N GLN A 251 -6.08 -12.92 -9.75
CA GLN A 251 -4.87 -12.29 -10.29
C GLN A 251 -3.99 -11.65 -9.19
N GLU A 252 -4.11 -12.12 -7.98
CA GLU A 252 -3.30 -11.64 -6.87
C GLU A 252 -1.85 -12.08 -7.06
N ALA A 253 -0.91 -11.13 -7.19
CA ALA A 253 0.50 -11.47 -7.43
C ALA A 253 1.08 -12.43 -6.38
N ARG A 254 0.67 -12.29 -5.11
CA ARG A 254 1.10 -13.18 -4.02
C ARG A 254 0.60 -14.61 -4.21
N ARG A 255 -0.66 -14.76 -4.61
CA ARG A 255 -1.27 -16.06 -4.88
C ARG A 255 -0.63 -16.71 -6.09
N THR A 256 -0.44 -15.94 -7.16
CA THR A 256 0.17 -16.42 -8.39
C THR A 256 1.60 -16.92 -8.16
N MET A 257 2.44 -16.21 -7.37
CA MET A 257 3.80 -16.68 -7.02
C MET A 257 3.82 -18.05 -6.32
N ILE A 258 2.76 -18.37 -5.55
CA ILE A 258 2.67 -19.59 -4.76
C ILE A 258 2.06 -20.74 -5.58
N GLU A 259 1.08 -20.42 -6.43
CA GLU A 259 0.33 -21.42 -7.22
C GLU A 259 0.97 -21.75 -8.57
N MET A 260 2.01 -20.99 -8.96
CA MET A 260 2.69 -21.22 -10.22
C MET A 260 3.47 -22.53 -10.21
N ILE A 261 3.45 -23.19 -11.36
CA ILE A 261 4.11 -24.46 -11.59
C ILE A 261 5.62 -24.25 -11.68
N PRO A 262 6.45 -24.86 -10.81
CA PRO A 262 7.89 -24.59 -10.74
C PRO A 262 8.71 -25.09 -11.93
N TRP A 263 8.24 -26.07 -12.68
CA TRP A 263 8.94 -26.57 -13.88
C TRP A 263 8.73 -25.69 -15.14
N LEU A 264 7.92 -24.63 -15.06
CA LEU A 264 7.82 -23.67 -16.14
C LEU A 264 8.98 -22.69 -16.09
N PRO A 265 9.72 -22.47 -17.21
CA PRO A 265 10.75 -21.43 -17.26
C PRO A 265 10.13 -20.04 -17.29
N VAL A 266 10.89 -19.05 -16.87
CA VAL A 266 10.52 -17.61 -16.95
C VAL A 266 10.26 -17.21 -18.40
N SER A 267 11.11 -17.66 -19.30
CA SER A 267 10.97 -17.44 -20.75
C SER A 267 11.39 -18.70 -21.51
N TYR A 268 10.79 -18.89 -22.64
CA TYR A 268 11.14 -19.94 -23.60
C TYR A 268 11.21 -19.36 -25.00
N ASP A 269 12.30 -19.63 -25.71
CA ASP A 269 12.56 -19.14 -27.06
C ASP A 269 12.43 -17.59 -27.22
N GLY A 270 12.86 -16.86 -26.17
CA GLY A 270 12.84 -15.40 -26.15
C GLY A 270 11.48 -14.78 -25.80
N GLU A 271 10.45 -15.57 -25.62
CA GLU A 271 9.14 -15.12 -25.17
C GLU A 271 8.91 -15.49 -23.71
N TYR A 272 8.27 -14.59 -22.95
CA TYR A 272 7.86 -14.88 -21.58
C TYR A 272 6.76 -15.95 -21.59
N THR A 273 6.83 -16.89 -20.65
CA THR A 273 5.71 -17.81 -20.44
C THR A 273 4.47 -17.01 -20.01
N LEU A 274 3.28 -17.44 -20.45
CA LEU A 274 2.01 -16.73 -20.19
C LEU A 274 1.80 -16.35 -18.72
N SER A 275 2.40 -17.10 -17.84
CA SER A 275 2.35 -16.90 -16.40
C SER A 275 3.04 -15.62 -15.93
N LEU A 276 4.16 -15.22 -16.54
CA LEU A 276 4.90 -14.01 -16.18
C LEU A 276 4.20 -12.72 -16.64
N ILE A 277 3.45 -12.77 -17.73
CA ILE A 277 2.67 -11.63 -18.20
C ILE A 277 1.66 -11.20 -17.13
N HIS A 278 1.11 -12.14 -16.40
CA HIS A 278 0.16 -11.87 -15.32
C HIS A 278 0.81 -11.32 -14.05
N ILE A 279 2.07 -11.65 -13.77
CA ILE A 279 2.78 -11.17 -12.57
C ILE A 279 3.48 -9.85 -12.82
N SER A 280 4.17 -9.70 -13.97
CA SER A 280 5.03 -8.54 -14.22
C SER A 280 4.36 -7.40 -15.00
N GLU A 281 3.33 -7.68 -15.80
CA GLU A 281 2.64 -6.68 -16.62
C GLU A 281 1.11 -6.86 -16.64
N PRO A 282 0.41 -6.67 -15.52
CA PRO A 282 -1.05 -6.84 -15.49
C PRO A 282 -1.82 -5.86 -16.39
N THR A 283 -1.15 -4.82 -16.90
CA THR A 283 -1.77 -3.77 -17.71
C THR A 283 -1.59 -3.93 -19.22
N ARG A 284 -0.73 -4.83 -19.71
CA ARG A 284 -0.47 -4.95 -21.16
C ARG A 284 -1.58 -5.68 -21.92
N LEU A 285 -2.37 -6.52 -21.26
CA LEU A 285 -3.50 -7.24 -21.86
C LEU A 285 -4.71 -6.36 -22.18
N LEU A 286 -4.78 -5.13 -21.65
CA LEU A 286 -5.87 -4.18 -21.94
C LEU A 286 -5.60 -3.27 -23.16
N SER A 287 -4.43 -3.38 -23.80
CA SER A 287 -4.05 -2.57 -24.97
C SER A 287 -4.13 -3.30 -26.32
N ILE A 288 -4.63 -4.55 -26.32
CA ILE A 288 -4.85 -5.31 -27.56
C ILE A 288 -6.34 -5.65 -27.62
N SER A 289 -7.15 -4.65 -27.90
CA SER A 289 -8.50 -4.80 -28.44
C SER A 289 -8.80 -3.63 -29.37
#